data_efcb5517f869f065e3f716832620b65e
#
_entry.id   efcb5517f869f065e3f716832620b65e
#
_cell.length_a   1.000
_cell.length_b   1.000
_cell.length_c   1.000
_cell.angle_alpha   90.00
_cell.angle_beta   90.00
_cell.angle_gamma   90.00
#
_symmetry.space_group_name_H-M   'P 1'
#
loop_
_entity.id
_entity.type
_entity.pdbx_description
1 polymer ?
#
loop_
_entity_poly.entity_id
_entity_poly.type
_entity_poly.pdbx_seq_one_letter_code
_entity_poly.pdbx_strand_id
1 'polypeptide(L)' 'MAYSFLWTVKTKRQVGKLPIGAWVEIIKTTTSSKPTPLEIFKAFEAKYGMKVPSVSIDSSFDIIKNF' A
#
# COMPACT_ATOMS: atom_id res chain seq x y z
N MET A 1 0.53 19.85 16.71
CA MET A 1 -0.50 18.83 16.50
C MET A 1 -0.13 17.96 15.29
N ALA A 2 -0.11 16.67 15.45
CA ALA A 2 0.22 15.77 14.34
C ALA A 2 -1.04 15.47 13.54
N TYR A 3 -0.94 15.55 12.22
CA TYR A 3 -2.02 15.15 11.33
C TYR A 3 -1.75 13.73 10.86
N SER A 4 -2.79 12.93 10.81
CA SER A 4 -2.72 11.57 10.27
C SER A 4 -3.50 11.51 8.97
N PHE A 5 -2.90 10.93 7.96
CA PHE A 5 -3.53 10.74 6.65
C PHE A 5 -3.59 9.24 6.37
N LEU A 6 -4.79 8.74 6.15
CA LEU A 6 -5.00 7.32 5.90
C LEU A 6 -5.05 7.05 4.40
N TRP A 7 -4.24 6.11 3.96
CA TRP A 7 -4.21 5.66 2.58
C TRP A 7 -4.55 4.18 2.52
N THR A 8 -5.42 3.81 1.60
CA THR A 8 -5.72 2.40 1.33
C THR A 8 -5.07 2.02 0.02
N VAL A 9 -4.30 0.94 0.03
CA VAL A 9 -3.64 0.41 -1.15
C VAL A 9 -4.21 -0.96 -1.43
N LYS A 10 -4.75 -1.14 -2.63
CA LYS A 10 -5.42 -2.37 -3.03
C LYS A 10 -4.82 -2.88 -4.32
N THR A 11 -4.64 -4.19 -4.44
CA THR A 11 -4.09 -4.76 -5.67
C THR A 11 -5.13 -4.72 -6.80
N LYS A 12 -4.69 -4.27 -7.97
CA LYS A 12 -5.49 -4.27 -9.19
C LYS A 12 -5.31 -5.57 -9.98
N ARG A 13 -4.20 -6.25 -9.74
CA ARG A 13 -3.84 -7.50 -10.39
C ARG A 13 -3.11 -8.37 -9.41
N GLN A 14 -2.90 -9.62 -9.77
CA GLN A 14 -2.13 -10.50 -8.92
C GLN A 14 -0.67 -10.04 -8.88
N VAL A 15 -0.15 -9.86 -7.67
CA VAL A 15 1.23 -9.42 -7.43
C VAL A 15 1.92 -10.50 -6.62
N GLY A 16 2.82 -11.25 -7.26
CA GLY A 16 3.48 -12.37 -6.60
C GLY A 16 2.43 -13.35 -6.08
N LYS A 17 2.41 -13.56 -4.78
CA LYS A 17 1.44 -14.45 -4.12
C LYS A 17 0.21 -13.71 -3.60
N LEU A 18 0.14 -12.40 -3.79
CA LEU A 18 -1.00 -11.61 -3.34
C LEU A 18 -2.15 -11.77 -4.33
N PRO A 19 -3.36 -12.11 -3.85
CA PRO A 19 -4.51 -12.21 -4.74
C PRO A 19 -5.00 -10.82 -5.17
N ILE A 20 -5.81 -10.79 -6.21
CA ILE A 20 -6.47 -9.57 -6.65
C ILE A 20 -7.42 -9.14 -5.54
N GLY A 21 -7.38 -7.86 -5.20
CA GLY A 21 -8.23 -7.32 -4.14
C GLY A 21 -7.61 -7.34 -2.75
N ALA A 22 -6.36 -7.81 -2.62
CA ALA A 22 -5.64 -7.70 -1.35
C ALA A 22 -5.42 -6.22 -1.05
N TRP A 23 -5.55 -5.84 0.21
CA TRP A 23 -5.45 -4.43 0.57
C TRP A 23 -4.74 -4.23 1.90
N VAL A 24 -4.16 -3.05 2.05
CA VAL A 24 -3.56 -2.61 3.32
C VAL A 24 -3.89 -1.15 3.53
N GLU A 25 -3.83 -0.72 4.78
CA GLU A 25 -3.97 0.67 5.13
C GLU A 25 -2.62 1.19 5.60
N ILE A 26 -2.26 2.39 5.12
CA ILE A 26 -0.99 3.02 5.48
C ILE A 26 -1.32 4.37 6.10
N ILE A 27 -0.84 4.60 7.30
CA ILE A 27 -1.02 5.87 7.99
C ILE A 27 0.22 6.72 7.80
N LYS A 28 0.05 7.89 7.20
CA LYS A 28 1.13 8.86 7.05
C LYS A 28 0.90 9.96 8.08
N THR A 29 1.92 10.25 8.86
CA THR A 29 1.92 11.38 9.78
C THR A 29 2.83 12.45 9.23
N THR A 30 2.57 13.69 9.50
CA THR A 30 3.40 14.82 9.10
C THR A 30 3.41 15.15 7.61
N THR A 31 2.89 14.29 6.75
CA THR A 31 2.86 14.54 5.31
C THR A 31 1.63 13.91 4.69
N SER A 32 1.07 14.56 3.67
CA SER A 32 -0.04 14.03 2.90
C SER A 32 0.42 13.36 1.59
N SER A 33 1.72 13.20 1.42
CA SER A 33 2.28 12.58 0.23
C SER A 33 1.87 11.10 0.13
N LYS A 34 1.75 10.61 -1.10
CA LYS A 34 1.46 9.20 -1.34
C LYS A 34 2.49 8.31 -0.67
N PRO A 35 2.08 7.12 -0.21
CA PRO A 35 3.05 6.14 0.30
C PRO A 35 4.07 5.80 -0.79
N THR A 36 5.31 5.61 -0.39
CA THR A 36 6.35 5.17 -1.32
C THR A 36 6.16 3.70 -1.65
N PRO A 37 6.71 3.21 -2.78
CA PRO A 37 6.64 1.78 -3.09
C PRO A 37 7.16 0.91 -1.96
N LEU A 38 8.23 1.32 -1.32
CA LEU A 38 8.82 0.57 -0.20
C LEU A 38 7.85 0.47 0.97
N GLU A 39 7.16 1.55 1.29
CA GLU A 39 6.17 1.55 2.36
C GLU A 39 5.02 0.60 2.05
N ILE A 40 4.57 0.59 0.80
CA ILE A 40 3.50 -0.29 0.35
C ILE A 40 3.92 -1.75 0.47
N PHE A 41 5.11 -2.08 -0.03
CA PHE A 41 5.61 -3.45 0.04
C PHE A 41 5.76 -3.93 1.48
N LYS A 42 6.30 -3.08 2.34
CA LYS A 42 6.44 -3.43 3.76
C LYS A 42 5.09 -3.63 4.45
N ALA A 43 4.10 -2.82 4.10
CA ALA A 43 2.77 -2.96 4.68
C ALA A 43 2.14 -4.29 4.28
N PHE A 44 2.28 -4.70 3.02
CA PHE A 44 1.77 -5.98 2.57
C PHE A 44 2.54 -7.14 3.20
N GLU A 45 3.85 -7.03 3.33
CA GLU A 45 4.65 -8.06 4.00
C GLU A 45 4.22 -8.23 5.45
N ALA A 46 3.98 -7.15 6.15
CA ALA A 46 3.55 -7.20 7.55
C ALA A 46 2.16 -7.80 7.70
N LYS A 47 1.25 -7.46 6.80
CA LYS A 47 -0.14 -7.92 6.90
C LYS A 47 -0.31 -9.37 6.45
N TYR A 48 0.33 -9.74 5.36
CA TYR A 48 0.14 -11.05 4.75
C TYR A 48 1.27 -12.02 5.03
N GLY A 49 2.36 -11.55 5.63
CA GLY A 49 3.48 -12.41 6.01
C GLY A 49 4.28 -12.99 4.86
N MET A 50 4.26 -12.34 3.70
CA MET A 50 4.98 -12.80 2.54
C MET A 50 5.65 -11.64 1.82
N LYS A 51 6.75 -11.93 1.13
CA LYS A 51 7.46 -10.92 0.37
C LYS A 51 6.67 -10.52 -0.87
N VAL A 52 6.68 -9.23 -1.15
CA VAL A 52 6.05 -8.67 -2.35
C VAL A 52 7.15 -8.39 -3.37
N PRO A 53 7.03 -8.90 -4.60
CA PRO A 53 8.04 -8.63 -5.61
C PRO A 53 8.04 -7.15 -5.99
N SER A 54 9.17 -6.67 -6.47
CA SER A 54 9.30 -5.29 -6.94
C SER A 54 8.54 -5.15 -8.25
N VAL A 55 7.40 -4.45 -8.21
CA VAL A 55 6.56 -4.24 -9.39
C VAL A 55 6.18 -2.76 -9.47
N SER A 56 5.67 -2.37 -10.62
CA SER A 56 5.17 -1.00 -10.80
C SER A 56 3.91 -0.80 -9.96
N ILE A 57 3.96 0.13 -9.04
CA ILE A 57 2.81 0.38 -8.15
C ILE A 57 1.64 1.03 -8.89
N ASP A 58 1.93 1.83 -9.91
CA ASP A 58 0.86 2.52 -10.64
C ASP A 58 -0.03 1.57 -11.41
N SER A 59 0.54 0.48 -11.93
CA SER A 59 -0.20 -0.50 -12.71
C SER A 59 -0.70 -1.68 -11.88
N SER A 60 -0.12 -1.89 -10.70
CA SER A 60 -0.43 -3.06 -9.88
C SER A 60 -1.30 -2.74 -8.67
N PHE A 61 -1.28 -1.52 -8.19
CA PHE A 61 -2.01 -1.12 -6.99
C PHE A 61 -2.89 0.08 -7.24
N ASP A 62 -4.02 0.10 -6.55
CA ASP A 62 -4.92 1.23 -6.52
C ASP A 62 -4.70 1.93 -5.18
N ILE A 63 -4.25 3.18 -5.22
CA ILE A 63 -3.92 3.94 -4.01
C ILE A 63 -5.03 4.95 -3.76
N ILE A 64 -5.73 4.78 -2.66
CA ILE A 64 -6.90 5.57 -2.33
C ILE A 64 -6.64 6.39 -1.08
N LYS A 65 -6.92 7.66 -1.16
CA LYS A 65 -6.80 8.58 -0.05
C LYS A 65 -8.13 8.62 0.70
N ASN A 66 -8.12 8.28 1.98
CA ASN A 66 -9.32 8.15 2.80
C ASN A 66 -9.45 9.26 3.83
N PHE A 67 -9.53 10.51 3.36
CA PHE A 67 -9.76 11.63 4.29
C PHE A 67 -10.20 12.90 3.58
#